data_32a4c5370e192f562199490beb36f21e
#
_entry.id   32a4c5370e192f562199490beb36f21e
#
_cell.length_a   1.000
_cell.length_b   1.000
_cell.length_c   1.000
_cell.angle_alpha   90.00
_cell.angle_beta   90.00
_cell.angle_gamma   90.00
#
_symmetry.space_group_name_H-M   'P 1'
#
loop_
_entity.id
_entity.type
_entity.pdbx_description
1 polymer ?
#
loop_
_entity_poly.entity_id
_entity_poly.type
_entity_poly.pdbx_seq_one_letter_code
_entity_poly.pdbx_strand_id
1 'polypeptide(L)'
;KEMTPLVEPLSLDEAFLDLSGTTRLHKKIPAVILAELSKKIIEKVGISVSVGLSYNKFLAKICSDIDKPRGFSIINKKEASNFLKDKPVEVLWGVGKTLKNKLNNDGIKTIGQIKEMEINEVITKYGAIGSHIHKLSNAEDNRVIKPSRKVKSISHETTFEKDTNDEDFLKKTLWSLCEKVSNRSKNKGLGGNTINLKIKTKDFKLISRSITIDEPTQIAEIIFQAAKLLLLREINTNKFRLLGVGL
;
A
#
# COMPACT_ATOMS: atom_id res chain seq x y z
N LYS A 1 12.69 -16.64 -1.08
CA LYS A 1 13.60 -16.54 0.10
C LYS A 1 14.96 -17.21 -0.09
N GLU A 2 15.19 -17.84 -1.24
CA GLU A 2 16.47 -18.49 -1.54
C GLU A 2 17.64 -17.48 -1.62
N MET A 3 17.37 -16.25 -2.05
CA MET A 3 18.40 -15.21 -2.23
C MET A 3 18.70 -14.45 -0.93
N THR A 4 17.69 -14.22 -0.12
CA THR A 4 17.77 -13.57 1.20
C THR A 4 16.56 -13.93 2.05
N PRO A 5 16.67 -14.07 3.38
CA PRO A 5 15.52 -14.21 4.26
C PRO A 5 14.77 -12.89 4.45
N LEU A 6 15.43 -11.75 4.20
CA LEU A 6 14.90 -10.42 4.38
C LEU A 6 14.09 -9.98 3.15
N VAL A 7 12.86 -10.47 3.05
CA VAL A 7 11.90 -10.16 2.00
C VAL A 7 10.68 -9.49 2.62
N GLU A 8 10.39 -8.26 2.23
CA GLU A 8 9.20 -7.51 2.65
C GLU A 8 8.21 -7.41 1.48
N PRO A 9 7.08 -8.12 1.50
CA PRO A 9 6.01 -7.92 0.53
C PRO A 9 5.45 -6.50 0.62
N LEU A 10 5.34 -5.82 -0.51
CA LEU A 10 4.74 -4.49 -0.62
C LEU A 10 3.29 -4.60 -1.10
N SER A 11 3.04 -5.45 -2.09
CA SER A 11 1.73 -5.80 -2.64
C SER A 11 1.65 -7.31 -2.94
N LEU A 12 0.68 -7.72 -3.74
CA LEU A 12 0.57 -9.11 -4.22
C LEU A 12 1.68 -9.48 -5.21
N ASP A 13 2.21 -8.49 -5.91
CA ASP A 13 3.14 -8.61 -7.04
C ASP A 13 4.45 -7.86 -6.83
N GLU A 14 4.64 -7.17 -5.70
CA GLU A 14 5.85 -6.40 -5.40
C GLU A 14 6.45 -6.79 -4.05
N ALA A 15 7.77 -6.85 -3.98
CA ALA A 15 8.51 -7.05 -2.74
C ALA A 15 9.84 -6.31 -2.73
N PHE A 16 10.26 -5.87 -1.55
CA PHE A 16 11.64 -5.46 -1.31
C PHE A 16 12.47 -6.64 -0.81
N LEU A 17 13.71 -6.70 -1.25
CA LEU A 17 14.71 -7.66 -0.80
C LEU A 17 15.91 -6.90 -0.25
N ASP A 18 16.35 -7.25 0.97
CA ASP A 18 17.64 -6.78 1.46
C ASP A 18 18.72 -7.78 1.06
N LEU A 19 19.65 -7.32 0.25
CA LEU A 19 20.77 -8.11 -0.23
C LEU A 19 22.09 -7.76 0.49
N SER A 20 22.02 -6.98 1.58
CA SER A 20 23.19 -6.67 2.39
C SER A 20 23.86 -7.95 2.91
N GLY A 21 25.17 -8.07 2.74
CA GLY A 21 25.93 -9.25 3.16
C GLY A 21 25.76 -10.50 2.29
N THR A 22 24.81 -10.54 1.35
CA THR A 22 24.56 -11.74 0.53
C THR A 22 25.69 -12.03 -0.48
N THR A 23 26.51 -11.04 -0.82
CA THR A 23 27.68 -11.20 -1.72
C THR A 23 28.63 -12.30 -1.25
N ARG A 24 28.88 -12.41 0.05
CA ARG A 24 29.72 -13.48 0.62
C ARG A 24 29.10 -14.85 0.47
N LEU A 25 27.78 -14.95 0.70
CA LEU A 25 27.02 -16.21 0.62
C LEU A 25 26.95 -16.73 -0.81
N HIS A 26 26.56 -15.87 -1.74
CA HIS A 26 26.32 -16.26 -3.13
C HIS A 26 27.58 -16.13 -4.01
N LYS A 27 28.69 -15.55 -3.51
CA LYS A 27 29.91 -15.23 -4.28
C LYS A 27 29.62 -14.40 -5.55
N LYS A 28 28.57 -13.57 -5.51
CA LYS A 28 28.06 -12.76 -6.62
C LYS A 28 27.65 -11.38 -6.12
N ILE A 29 27.79 -10.38 -6.96
CA ILE A 29 27.29 -9.04 -6.66
C ILE A 29 25.76 -8.99 -6.70
N PRO A 30 25.08 -8.08 -5.96
CA PRO A 30 23.62 -7.99 -5.89
C PRO A 30 22.92 -7.92 -7.25
N ALA A 31 23.50 -7.21 -8.22
CA ALA A 31 22.94 -7.11 -9.57
C ALA A 31 22.83 -8.46 -10.27
N VAL A 32 23.87 -9.31 -10.16
CA VAL A 32 23.86 -10.66 -10.74
C VAL A 32 22.82 -11.56 -10.04
N ILE A 33 22.73 -11.48 -8.70
CA ILE A 33 21.73 -12.23 -7.92
C ILE A 33 20.32 -11.87 -8.39
N LEU A 34 20.02 -10.60 -8.60
CA LEU A 34 18.70 -10.13 -9.05
C LEU A 34 18.41 -10.50 -10.52
N ALA A 35 19.42 -10.47 -11.39
CA ALA A 35 19.25 -10.93 -12.77
C ALA A 35 18.93 -12.42 -12.85
N GLU A 36 19.62 -13.25 -12.05
CA GLU A 36 19.30 -14.68 -11.92
C GLU A 36 17.90 -14.93 -11.32
N LEU A 37 17.51 -14.12 -10.33
CA LEU A 37 16.15 -14.19 -9.76
C LEU A 37 15.10 -13.87 -10.82
N SER A 38 15.30 -12.80 -11.60
CA SER A 38 14.38 -12.42 -12.69
C SER A 38 14.23 -13.55 -13.72
N LYS A 39 15.35 -14.13 -14.16
CA LYS A 39 15.37 -15.27 -15.07
C LYS A 39 14.61 -16.48 -14.48
N LYS A 40 14.87 -16.82 -13.22
CA LYS A 40 14.22 -17.93 -12.50
C LYS A 40 12.71 -17.74 -12.37
N ILE A 41 12.22 -16.49 -12.17
CA ILE A 41 10.79 -16.19 -12.13
C ILE A 41 10.15 -16.46 -13.50
N ILE A 42 10.78 -15.99 -14.58
CA ILE A 42 10.29 -16.25 -15.95
C ILE A 42 10.22 -17.75 -16.23
N GLU A 43 11.27 -18.48 -15.91
CA GLU A 43 11.35 -19.93 -16.18
C GLU A 43 10.35 -20.75 -15.34
N LYS A 44 10.13 -20.39 -14.08
CA LYS A 44 9.28 -21.17 -13.16
C LYS A 44 7.82 -20.75 -13.15
N VAL A 45 7.53 -19.49 -13.39
CA VAL A 45 6.19 -18.90 -13.21
C VAL A 45 5.61 -18.36 -14.53
N GLY A 46 6.45 -18.14 -15.54
CA GLY A 46 6.01 -17.64 -16.85
C GLY A 46 5.70 -16.14 -16.90
N ILE A 47 6.03 -15.39 -15.83
CA ILE A 47 5.81 -13.93 -15.78
C ILE A 47 7.14 -13.17 -15.77
N SER A 48 7.14 -11.98 -16.32
CA SER A 48 8.30 -11.08 -16.23
C SER A 48 8.18 -10.15 -15.02
N VAL A 49 9.34 -9.71 -14.50
CA VAL A 49 9.44 -8.73 -13.44
C VAL A 49 10.36 -7.59 -13.85
N SER A 50 10.14 -6.40 -13.31
CA SER A 50 11.07 -5.28 -13.38
C SER A 50 11.81 -5.15 -12.05
N VAL A 51 13.11 -4.89 -12.12
CA VAL A 51 14.02 -4.88 -10.98
C VAL A 51 14.61 -3.49 -10.80
N GLY A 52 14.54 -2.97 -9.59
CA GLY A 52 15.23 -1.76 -9.16
C GLY A 52 16.24 -2.07 -8.06
N LEU A 53 17.49 -1.75 -8.27
CA LEU A 53 18.56 -1.92 -7.29
C LEU A 53 19.09 -0.56 -6.82
N SER A 54 19.05 -0.35 -5.50
CA SER A 54 19.62 0.84 -4.88
C SER A 54 19.98 0.60 -3.41
N TYR A 55 20.54 1.59 -2.75
CA TYR A 55 20.98 1.51 -1.36
C TYR A 55 19.87 1.77 -0.32
N ASN A 56 18.65 2.13 -0.76
CA ASN A 56 17.48 2.26 0.11
C ASN A 56 16.18 1.89 -0.63
N LYS A 57 15.10 1.70 0.14
CA LYS A 57 13.80 1.25 -0.37
C LYS A 57 13.15 2.22 -1.35
N PHE A 58 13.24 3.53 -1.06
CA PHE A 58 12.65 4.57 -1.89
C PHE A 58 13.24 4.57 -3.30
N LEU A 59 14.55 4.61 -3.42
CA LEU A 59 15.23 4.59 -4.71
C LEU A 59 15.07 3.25 -5.44
N ALA A 60 15.14 2.13 -4.71
CA ALA A 60 14.91 0.81 -5.32
C ALA A 60 13.51 0.72 -5.95
N LYS A 61 12.48 1.28 -5.30
CA LYS A 61 11.12 1.32 -5.87
C LYS A 61 11.06 2.19 -7.12
N ILE A 62 11.65 3.37 -7.11
CA ILE A 62 11.72 4.23 -8.30
C ILE A 62 12.45 3.51 -9.45
N CYS A 63 13.61 2.91 -9.16
CA CYS A 63 14.37 2.16 -10.16
C CYS A 63 13.51 1.08 -10.84
N SER A 64 12.69 0.38 -10.07
CA SER A 64 11.86 -0.70 -10.62
C SER A 64 10.78 -0.20 -11.60
N ASP A 65 10.49 1.10 -11.62
CA ASP A 65 9.47 1.71 -12.49
C ASP A 65 10.07 2.40 -13.74
N ILE A 66 11.39 2.61 -13.82
CA ILE A 66 12.05 3.40 -14.89
C ILE A 66 11.86 2.76 -16.26
N ASP A 67 12.21 1.47 -16.39
CA ASP A 67 12.30 0.78 -17.69
C ASP A 67 11.26 -0.34 -17.81
N LYS A 68 10.07 -0.14 -17.26
CA LYS A 68 8.96 -1.12 -17.42
C LYS A 68 8.54 -1.22 -18.89
N PRO A 69 8.15 -2.41 -19.38
CA PRO A 69 8.21 -3.72 -18.71
C PRO A 69 9.61 -4.36 -18.83
N ARG A 70 9.93 -5.31 -17.93
CA ARG A 70 11.18 -6.07 -17.89
C ARG A 70 12.44 -5.25 -17.65
N GLY A 71 12.27 -4.05 -17.03
CA GLY A 71 13.38 -3.16 -16.74
C GLY A 71 14.33 -3.71 -15.67
N PHE A 72 15.58 -3.31 -15.77
CA PHE A 72 16.61 -3.57 -14.77
C PHE A 72 17.44 -2.31 -14.57
N SER A 73 17.13 -1.53 -13.54
CA SER A 73 17.73 -0.23 -13.32
C SER A 73 18.47 -0.19 -11.98
N ILE A 74 19.60 0.51 -11.96
CA ILE A 74 20.46 0.66 -10.79
C ILE A 74 20.70 2.16 -10.58
N ILE A 75 20.50 2.62 -9.35
CA ILE A 75 20.89 3.98 -8.93
C ILE A 75 21.80 3.86 -7.72
N ASN A 76 23.04 4.34 -7.86
CA ASN A 76 24.00 4.38 -6.78
C ASN A 76 23.88 5.69 -5.97
N LYS A 77 24.56 5.73 -4.81
CA LYS A 77 24.49 6.86 -3.89
C LYS A 77 24.99 8.17 -4.49
N LYS A 78 25.97 8.13 -5.39
CA LYS A 78 26.56 9.32 -6.00
C LYS A 78 25.62 9.98 -7.01
N GLU A 79 24.82 9.18 -7.70
CA GLU A 79 23.92 9.62 -8.78
C GLU A 79 22.52 10.01 -8.25
N ALA A 80 22.13 9.49 -7.08
CA ALA A 80 20.79 9.61 -6.55
C ALA A 80 20.25 11.03 -6.46
N SER A 81 21.05 11.97 -5.96
CA SER A 81 20.64 13.37 -5.81
C SER A 81 20.40 14.05 -7.16
N ASN A 82 21.29 13.83 -8.13
CA ASN A 82 21.14 14.39 -9.47
C ASN A 82 19.96 13.74 -10.21
N PHE A 83 19.78 12.43 -10.05
CA PHE A 83 18.66 11.70 -10.62
C PHE A 83 17.29 12.22 -10.12
N LEU A 84 17.19 12.57 -8.83
CA LEU A 84 15.92 13.03 -8.22
C LEU A 84 15.60 14.48 -8.55
N LYS A 85 16.58 15.33 -8.80
CA LYS A 85 16.47 16.79 -8.87
C LYS A 85 15.28 17.25 -9.73
N ASP A 86 15.19 16.74 -10.95
CA ASP A 86 14.20 17.17 -11.95
C ASP A 86 12.95 16.29 -11.98
N LYS A 87 12.86 15.28 -11.10
CA LYS A 87 11.68 14.42 -11.03
C LYS A 87 10.50 15.16 -10.40
N PRO A 88 9.27 14.91 -10.87
CA PRO A 88 8.09 15.52 -10.30
C PRO A 88 7.82 15.02 -8.88
N VAL A 89 7.20 15.86 -8.04
CA VAL A 89 7.00 15.60 -6.61
C VAL A 89 6.18 14.32 -6.31
N GLU A 90 5.33 13.88 -7.22
CA GLU A 90 4.54 12.64 -7.07
C GLU A 90 5.36 11.36 -7.09
N VAL A 91 6.62 11.42 -7.50
CA VAL A 91 7.56 10.30 -7.41
C VAL A 91 7.94 10.02 -5.96
N LEU A 92 7.84 11.00 -5.08
CA LEU A 92 8.12 10.84 -3.65
C LEU A 92 7.10 9.93 -3.00
N TRP A 93 7.59 8.94 -2.29
CA TRP A 93 6.74 8.02 -1.52
C TRP A 93 5.91 8.78 -0.48
N GLY A 94 4.59 8.64 -0.57
CA GLY A 94 3.63 9.34 0.30
C GLY A 94 3.01 10.59 -0.31
N VAL A 95 3.47 11.02 -1.49
CA VAL A 95 2.85 12.12 -2.22
C VAL A 95 1.72 11.60 -3.12
N GLY A 96 0.52 11.49 -2.53
CA GLY A 96 -0.71 11.21 -3.28
C GLY A 96 -1.30 12.47 -3.91
N LYS A 97 -2.44 12.29 -4.62
CA LYS A 97 -3.12 13.38 -5.36
C LYS A 97 -3.33 14.67 -4.55
N THR A 98 -3.78 14.54 -3.30
CA THR A 98 -4.05 15.71 -2.43
C THR A 98 -2.77 16.49 -2.11
N LEU A 99 -1.70 15.80 -1.68
CA LEU A 99 -0.44 16.45 -1.35
C LEU A 99 0.25 17.00 -2.60
N LYS A 100 0.21 16.27 -3.73
CA LYS A 100 0.68 16.78 -5.02
C LYS A 100 0.01 18.10 -5.38
N ASN A 101 -1.33 18.17 -5.29
CA ASN A 101 -2.06 19.39 -5.62
C ASN A 101 -1.67 20.55 -4.67
N LYS A 102 -1.51 20.27 -3.37
CA LYS A 102 -1.05 21.28 -2.40
C LYS A 102 0.34 21.80 -2.74
N LEU A 103 1.31 20.91 -3.00
CA LEU A 103 2.67 21.28 -3.39
C LEU A 103 2.66 22.11 -4.69
N ASN A 104 1.91 21.69 -5.69
CA ASN A 104 1.82 22.40 -6.97
C ASN A 104 1.21 23.80 -6.82
N ASN A 105 0.19 23.98 -5.97
CA ASN A 105 -0.41 25.28 -5.67
C ASN A 105 0.58 26.19 -4.95
N ASP A 106 1.49 25.64 -4.16
CA ASP A 106 2.58 26.37 -3.52
C ASP A 106 3.79 26.60 -4.46
N GLY A 107 3.65 26.27 -5.76
CA GLY A 107 4.69 26.44 -6.78
C GLY A 107 5.76 25.34 -6.80
N ILE A 108 5.63 24.29 -5.98
CA ILE A 108 6.62 23.22 -5.84
C ILE A 108 6.20 22.05 -6.77
N LYS A 109 6.94 21.85 -7.85
CA LYS A 109 6.67 20.85 -8.88
C LYS A 109 7.70 19.73 -8.93
N THR A 110 8.94 20.00 -8.52
CA THR A 110 10.05 19.05 -8.59
C THR A 110 10.61 18.70 -7.22
N ILE A 111 11.25 17.55 -7.14
CA ILE A 111 11.91 17.07 -5.92
C ILE A 111 13.06 18.01 -5.52
N GLY A 112 13.79 18.56 -6.51
CA GLY A 112 14.86 19.51 -6.27
C GLY A 112 14.39 20.76 -5.53
N GLN A 113 13.21 21.28 -5.87
CA GLN A 113 12.64 22.44 -5.18
C GLN A 113 12.38 22.14 -3.69
N ILE A 114 11.88 20.93 -3.34
CA ILE A 114 11.72 20.55 -1.93
C ILE A 114 13.07 20.46 -1.21
N LYS A 115 14.09 19.94 -1.90
CA LYS A 115 15.45 19.79 -1.35
C LYS A 115 16.10 21.15 -1.03
N GLU A 116 15.82 22.17 -1.82
CA GLU A 116 16.37 23.53 -1.65
C GLU A 116 15.66 24.31 -0.52
N MET A 117 14.49 23.86 -0.05
CA MET A 117 13.77 24.50 1.06
C MET A 117 14.39 24.16 2.41
N GLU A 118 14.31 25.09 3.34
CA GLU A 118 14.66 24.83 4.74
C GLU A 118 13.67 23.82 5.36
N ILE A 119 14.20 22.82 6.08
CA ILE A 119 13.39 21.74 6.66
C ILE A 119 12.27 22.24 7.57
N ASN A 120 12.53 23.30 8.35
CA ASN A 120 11.53 23.89 9.25
C ASN A 120 10.38 24.55 8.47
N GLU A 121 10.65 25.14 7.31
CA GLU A 121 9.62 25.68 6.44
C GLU A 121 8.73 24.55 5.88
N VAL A 122 9.33 23.47 5.41
CA VAL A 122 8.61 22.30 4.87
C VAL A 122 7.76 21.66 5.97
N ILE A 123 8.26 21.54 7.21
CA ILE A 123 7.50 20.98 8.34
C ILE A 123 6.32 21.91 8.69
N THR A 124 6.54 23.22 8.74
CA THR A 124 5.49 24.20 9.06
C THR A 124 4.34 24.14 8.05
N LYS A 125 4.65 24.03 6.75
CA LYS A 125 3.64 24.00 5.67
C LYS A 125 2.91 22.65 5.55
N TYR A 126 3.63 21.54 5.76
CA TYR A 126 3.13 20.18 5.43
C TYR A 126 3.07 19.23 6.63
N GLY A 127 3.52 19.64 7.82
CA GLY A 127 3.50 18.81 9.02
C GLY A 127 4.47 17.62 8.94
N ALA A 128 4.09 16.51 9.56
CA ALA A 128 4.93 15.31 9.63
C ALA A 128 5.29 14.74 8.26
N ILE A 129 4.39 14.84 7.27
CA ILE A 129 4.70 14.41 5.90
C ILE A 129 5.75 15.31 5.25
N GLY A 130 5.81 16.61 5.63
CA GLY A 130 6.84 17.53 5.17
C GLY A 130 8.24 17.05 5.54
N SER A 131 8.47 16.65 6.80
CA SER A 131 9.74 16.07 7.23
C SER A 131 10.11 14.82 6.43
N HIS A 132 9.12 13.97 6.15
CA HIS A 132 9.34 12.74 5.36
C HIS A 132 9.75 13.04 3.92
N ILE A 133 9.01 13.89 3.21
CA ILE A 133 9.32 14.21 1.80
C ILE A 133 10.62 14.98 1.66
N HIS A 134 10.99 15.83 2.64
CA HIS A 134 12.28 16.53 2.65
C HIS A 134 13.46 15.54 2.80
N LYS A 135 13.35 14.51 3.67
CA LYS A 135 14.38 13.45 3.74
C LYS A 135 14.49 12.69 2.42
N LEU A 136 13.36 12.31 1.83
CA LEU A 136 13.36 11.62 0.54
C LEU A 136 13.93 12.48 -0.59
N SER A 137 13.71 13.81 -0.59
CA SER A 137 14.31 14.72 -1.59
C SER A 137 15.84 14.77 -1.51
N ASN A 138 16.41 14.48 -0.34
CA ASN A 138 17.83 14.28 -0.11
C ASN A 138 18.29 12.84 -0.37
N ALA A 139 17.45 12.00 -0.97
CA ALA A 139 17.70 10.58 -1.19
C ALA A 139 17.93 9.77 0.12
N GLU A 140 17.41 10.26 1.24
CA GLU A 140 17.52 9.64 2.56
C GLU A 140 16.27 8.82 2.89
N ASP A 141 16.43 7.51 3.02
CA ASP A 141 15.37 6.60 3.47
C ASP A 141 15.98 5.53 4.39
N ASN A 142 15.79 5.72 5.69
CA ASN A 142 16.34 4.83 6.71
C ASN A 142 15.39 3.68 7.09
N ARG A 143 14.32 3.45 6.32
CA ARG A 143 13.38 2.35 6.59
C ARG A 143 14.05 1.02 6.31
N VAL A 144 14.13 0.17 7.32
CA VAL A 144 14.62 -1.21 7.19
C VAL A 144 13.57 -2.15 6.58
N ILE A 145 14.03 -3.27 6.03
CA ILE A 145 13.16 -4.34 5.54
C ILE A 145 12.44 -5.00 6.72
N LYS A 146 11.11 -5.12 6.62
CA LYS A 146 10.25 -5.76 7.63
C LYS A 146 9.57 -6.98 7.02
N PRO A 147 10.15 -8.19 7.15
CA PRO A 147 9.60 -9.41 6.54
C PRO A 147 8.21 -9.81 7.05
N SER A 148 7.84 -9.35 8.24
CA SER A 148 6.51 -9.56 8.80
C SER A 148 5.90 -8.25 9.27
N ARG A 149 4.60 -8.12 9.10
CA ARG A 149 3.81 -6.99 9.62
C ARG A 149 2.72 -7.53 10.52
N LYS A 150 2.48 -6.85 11.64
CA LYS A 150 1.28 -7.13 12.45
C LYS A 150 0.04 -6.82 11.63
N VAL A 151 -0.94 -7.72 11.67
CA VAL A 151 -2.25 -7.49 11.08
C VAL A 151 -2.91 -6.34 11.82
N LYS A 152 -3.37 -5.33 11.09
CA LYS A 152 -4.04 -4.14 11.65
C LYS A 152 -5.56 -4.20 11.44
N SER A 153 -6.00 -4.88 10.41
CA SER A 153 -7.41 -5.05 10.08
C SER A 153 -7.62 -6.35 9.32
N ILE A 154 -8.81 -6.90 9.41
CA ILE A 154 -9.25 -8.06 8.66
C ILE A 154 -10.56 -7.67 7.98
N SER A 155 -10.59 -7.66 6.66
CA SER A 155 -11.75 -7.23 5.90
C SER A 155 -12.03 -8.14 4.71
N HIS A 156 -13.27 -8.10 4.25
CA HIS A 156 -13.68 -8.68 2.98
C HIS A 156 -14.67 -7.75 2.29
N GLU A 157 -14.53 -7.62 0.97
CA GLU A 157 -15.43 -6.79 0.16
C GLU A 157 -15.75 -7.50 -1.17
N THR A 158 -16.87 -7.12 -1.78
CA THR A 158 -17.28 -7.60 -3.09
C THR A 158 -17.86 -6.46 -3.92
N THR A 159 -17.55 -6.47 -5.20
CA THR A 159 -18.16 -5.59 -6.21
C THR A 159 -19.30 -6.36 -6.87
N PHE A 160 -20.44 -5.73 -7.00
CA PHE A 160 -21.62 -6.32 -7.62
C PHE A 160 -21.51 -6.29 -9.15
N GLU A 161 -22.12 -7.28 -9.81
CA GLU A 161 -22.25 -7.28 -11.27
C GLU A 161 -23.17 -6.15 -11.76
N LYS A 162 -24.24 -5.87 -11.00
CA LYS A 162 -25.18 -4.77 -11.25
C LYS A 162 -25.33 -3.92 -9.99
N ASP A 163 -25.31 -2.61 -10.16
CA ASP A 163 -25.51 -1.67 -9.07
C ASP A 163 -26.94 -1.81 -8.51
N THR A 164 -27.07 -1.96 -7.18
CA THR A 164 -28.32 -2.25 -6.52
C THR A 164 -28.54 -1.41 -5.27
N ASN A 165 -29.82 -1.22 -4.91
CA ASN A 165 -30.28 -0.71 -3.62
C ASN A 165 -31.27 -1.69 -2.95
N ASP A 166 -31.35 -2.92 -3.44
CA ASP A 166 -32.16 -3.98 -2.85
C ASP A 166 -31.62 -4.32 -1.46
N GLU A 167 -32.41 -4.02 -0.45
CA GLU A 167 -32.04 -4.17 0.96
C GLU A 167 -31.81 -5.64 1.33
N ASP A 168 -32.63 -6.56 0.84
CA ASP A 168 -32.51 -7.98 1.15
C ASP A 168 -31.28 -8.59 0.50
N PHE A 169 -30.99 -8.22 -0.74
CA PHE A 169 -29.75 -8.60 -1.41
C PHE A 169 -28.53 -8.07 -0.66
N LEU A 170 -28.54 -6.81 -0.25
CA LEU A 170 -27.45 -6.18 0.49
C LEU A 170 -27.23 -6.85 1.86
N LYS A 171 -28.29 -7.17 2.60
CA LYS A 171 -28.21 -7.90 3.89
C LYS A 171 -27.64 -9.30 3.72
N LYS A 172 -28.11 -10.07 2.73
CA LYS A 172 -27.57 -11.41 2.42
C LYS A 172 -26.10 -11.35 2.07
N THR A 173 -25.71 -10.37 1.24
CA THR A 173 -24.31 -10.17 0.88
C THR A 173 -23.47 -9.79 2.09
N LEU A 174 -23.96 -8.86 2.92
CA LEU A 174 -23.28 -8.44 4.14
C LEU A 174 -23.05 -9.63 5.08
N TRP A 175 -24.06 -10.51 5.26
CA TRP A 175 -23.92 -11.72 6.05
C TRP A 175 -22.77 -12.60 5.56
N SER A 176 -22.76 -12.91 4.26
CA SER A 176 -21.67 -13.71 3.66
C SER A 176 -20.29 -13.08 3.86
N LEU A 177 -20.19 -11.75 3.77
CA LEU A 177 -18.93 -11.05 4.03
C LEU A 177 -18.52 -11.14 5.51
N CYS A 178 -19.47 -11.05 6.44
CA CYS A 178 -19.21 -11.21 7.88
C CYS A 178 -18.72 -12.60 8.22
N GLU A 179 -19.29 -13.65 7.62
CA GLU A 179 -18.80 -15.03 7.78
C GLU A 179 -17.34 -15.17 7.29
N LYS A 180 -17.00 -14.59 6.12
CA LYS A 180 -15.62 -14.61 5.59
C LYS A 180 -14.65 -13.86 6.49
N VAL A 181 -15.05 -12.71 7.06
CA VAL A 181 -14.24 -11.97 8.03
C VAL A 181 -14.07 -12.77 9.31
N SER A 182 -15.14 -13.33 9.85
CA SER A 182 -15.14 -14.19 11.04
C SER A 182 -14.17 -15.37 10.87
N ASN A 183 -14.29 -16.12 9.78
CA ASN A 183 -13.42 -17.26 9.49
C ASN A 183 -11.95 -16.83 9.38
N ARG A 184 -11.68 -15.71 8.71
CA ARG A 184 -10.31 -15.18 8.59
C ARG A 184 -9.75 -14.72 9.94
N SER A 185 -10.58 -14.15 10.80
CA SER A 185 -10.23 -13.72 12.16
C SER A 185 -9.90 -14.91 13.05
N LYS A 186 -10.74 -15.94 13.04
CA LYS A 186 -10.53 -17.20 13.78
C LYS A 186 -9.24 -17.90 13.35
N ASN A 187 -9.00 -18.02 12.03
CA ASN A 187 -7.79 -18.64 11.50
C ASN A 187 -6.50 -17.91 11.89
N LYS A 188 -6.59 -16.62 12.23
CA LYS A 188 -5.46 -15.81 12.68
C LYS A 188 -5.38 -15.68 14.20
N GLY A 189 -6.37 -16.17 14.94
CA GLY A 189 -6.47 -15.98 16.39
C GLY A 189 -6.64 -14.50 16.79
N LEU A 190 -7.21 -13.65 15.90
CA LEU A 190 -7.34 -12.21 16.12
C LEU A 190 -8.80 -11.80 16.18
N GLY A 191 -9.16 -10.97 17.16
CA GLY A 191 -10.45 -10.30 17.25
C GLY A 191 -10.29 -8.79 17.09
N GLY A 192 -11.38 -8.11 16.74
CA GLY A 192 -11.44 -6.64 16.69
C GLY A 192 -12.73 -6.14 17.32
N ASN A 193 -12.70 -4.96 17.85
CA ASN A 193 -13.88 -4.30 18.45
C ASN A 193 -14.42 -3.15 17.61
N THR A 194 -13.71 -2.74 16.55
CA THR A 194 -14.20 -1.71 15.63
C THR A 194 -14.63 -2.35 14.32
N ILE A 195 -15.93 -2.36 14.08
CA ILE A 195 -16.54 -2.88 12.86
C ILE A 195 -16.63 -1.75 11.85
N ASN A 196 -16.07 -1.96 10.67
CA ASN A 196 -16.05 -1.00 9.57
C ASN A 196 -16.93 -1.50 8.43
N LEU A 197 -17.85 -0.64 7.98
CA LEU A 197 -18.62 -0.81 6.76
C LEU A 197 -18.02 0.05 5.67
N LYS A 198 -17.81 -0.52 4.49
CA LYS A 198 -17.33 0.15 3.29
C LYS A 198 -18.37 -0.01 2.19
N ILE A 199 -18.82 1.09 1.63
CA ILE A 199 -19.77 1.11 0.52
C ILE A 199 -19.20 1.96 -0.61
N LYS A 200 -19.37 1.53 -1.84
CA LYS A 200 -19.12 2.37 -3.00
C LYS A 200 -20.42 2.54 -3.79
N THR A 201 -20.80 3.79 -4.07
CA THR A 201 -21.99 4.11 -4.88
C THR A 201 -21.73 3.85 -6.37
N LYS A 202 -22.80 3.85 -7.17
CA LYS A 202 -22.71 3.78 -8.65
C LYS A 202 -21.80 4.86 -9.24
N ASP A 203 -21.76 6.04 -8.61
CA ASP A 203 -20.93 7.19 -9.04
C ASP A 203 -19.51 7.10 -8.48
N PHE A 204 -19.08 5.91 -8.04
CA PHE A 204 -17.75 5.61 -7.48
C PHE A 204 -17.39 6.37 -6.20
N LYS A 205 -18.34 7.04 -5.56
CA LYS A 205 -18.13 7.67 -4.26
C LYS A 205 -17.96 6.61 -3.18
N LEU A 206 -16.86 6.69 -2.44
CA LEU A 206 -16.57 5.79 -1.32
C LEU A 206 -17.17 6.36 -0.02
N ILE A 207 -17.94 5.52 0.67
CA ILE A 207 -18.52 5.80 1.99
C ILE A 207 -17.95 4.78 2.96
N SER A 208 -17.40 5.25 4.07
CA SER A 208 -16.98 4.40 5.18
C SER A 208 -17.70 4.82 6.45
N ARG A 209 -18.16 3.81 7.21
CA ARG A 209 -18.76 3.98 8.53
C ARG A 209 -18.15 2.98 9.48
N SER A 210 -18.05 3.36 10.75
CA SER A 210 -17.54 2.46 11.79
C SER A 210 -18.37 2.54 13.06
N ILE A 211 -18.38 1.45 13.80
CA ILE A 211 -18.93 1.35 15.14
C ILE A 211 -17.98 0.53 16.00
N THR A 212 -17.73 0.97 17.21
CA THR A 212 -16.91 0.25 18.18
C THR A 212 -17.85 -0.41 19.20
N ILE A 213 -17.66 -1.70 19.41
CA ILE A 213 -18.33 -2.50 20.45
C ILE A 213 -17.42 -2.66 21.65
N ASP A 214 -17.99 -3.01 22.81
CA ASP A 214 -17.25 -3.04 24.08
C ASP A 214 -16.14 -4.09 24.08
N GLU A 215 -16.40 -5.29 23.54
CA GLU A 215 -15.44 -6.38 23.54
C GLU A 215 -15.00 -6.79 22.12
N PRO A 216 -13.71 -7.16 21.93
CA PRO A 216 -13.27 -7.73 20.67
C PRO A 216 -14.01 -9.00 20.30
N THR A 217 -14.43 -9.11 19.05
CA THR A 217 -15.18 -10.27 18.56
C THR A 217 -14.53 -10.91 17.33
N GLN A 218 -14.83 -12.19 17.13
CA GLN A 218 -14.61 -12.95 15.89
C GLN A 218 -15.93 -13.54 15.38
N ILE A 219 -17.06 -13.27 16.04
CA ILE A 219 -18.34 -13.92 15.80
C ILE A 219 -19.09 -13.21 14.67
N ALA A 220 -19.40 -13.96 13.61
CA ALA A 220 -20.05 -13.40 12.41
C ALA A 220 -21.35 -12.67 12.72
N GLU A 221 -22.17 -13.21 13.64
CA GLU A 221 -23.44 -12.59 14.04
C GLU A 221 -23.25 -11.22 14.68
N ILE A 222 -22.27 -11.07 15.59
CA ILE A 222 -21.99 -9.80 16.26
C ILE A 222 -21.50 -8.77 15.24
N ILE A 223 -20.59 -9.18 14.33
CA ILE A 223 -20.09 -8.35 13.24
C ILE A 223 -21.25 -7.90 12.33
N PHE A 224 -22.14 -8.84 12.00
CA PHE A 224 -23.27 -8.58 11.12
C PHE A 224 -24.26 -7.61 11.74
N GLN A 225 -24.66 -7.79 12.99
CA GLN A 225 -25.63 -6.89 13.64
C GLN A 225 -25.10 -5.45 13.69
N ALA A 226 -23.83 -5.28 14.05
CA ALA A 226 -23.20 -3.97 14.06
C ALA A 226 -23.09 -3.35 12.65
N ALA A 227 -22.63 -4.11 11.66
CA ALA A 227 -22.50 -3.65 10.28
C ALA A 227 -23.86 -3.38 9.62
N LYS A 228 -24.91 -4.16 9.95
CA LYS A 228 -26.29 -3.97 9.48
C LYS A 228 -26.85 -2.63 9.95
N LEU A 229 -26.61 -2.25 11.19
CA LEU A 229 -27.03 -0.94 11.70
C LEU A 229 -26.40 0.21 10.88
N LEU A 230 -25.13 0.06 10.50
CA LEU A 230 -24.43 1.04 9.65
C LEU A 230 -24.98 1.04 8.22
N LEU A 231 -25.26 -0.15 7.66
CA LEU A 231 -25.79 -0.30 6.30
C LEU A 231 -27.17 0.35 6.17
N LEU A 232 -28.07 0.08 7.11
CA LEU A 232 -29.45 0.60 7.08
C LEU A 232 -29.51 2.14 7.11
N ARG A 233 -28.54 2.81 7.71
CA ARG A 233 -28.44 4.28 7.68
C ARG A 233 -28.05 4.85 6.32
N GLU A 234 -27.41 4.04 5.47
CA GLU A 234 -26.92 4.47 4.15
C GLU A 234 -27.87 4.03 3.02
N ILE A 235 -28.75 3.04 3.26
CA ILE A 235 -29.73 2.61 2.27
C ILE A 235 -30.77 3.72 2.09
N ASN A 236 -30.73 4.31 0.91
CA ASN A 236 -31.65 5.33 0.45
C ASN A 236 -31.88 5.14 -1.06
N THR A 237 -32.11 6.20 -1.79
CA THR A 237 -32.30 6.17 -3.25
C THR A 237 -31.02 5.83 -4.04
N ASN A 238 -29.83 5.83 -3.42
CA ASN A 238 -28.57 5.55 -4.11
C ASN A 238 -28.41 4.05 -4.35
N LYS A 239 -27.92 3.71 -5.54
CA LYS A 239 -27.47 2.35 -5.84
C LYS A 239 -26.03 2.16 -5.42
N PHE A 240 -25.74 0.97 -4.91
CA PHE A 240 -24.40 0.59 -4.47
C PHE A 240 -23.77 -0.40 -5.46
N ARG A 241 -22.50 -0.23 -5.65
CA ARG A 241 -21.65 -1.01 -6.55
C ARG A 241 -20.78 -2.01 -5.78
N LEU A 242 -20.41 -1.66 -4.54
CA LEU A 242 -19.51 -2.47 -3.70
C LEU A 242 -19.98 -2.39 -2.25
N LEU A 243 -19.87 -3.51 -1.60
CA LEU A 243 -20.07 -3.66 -0.15
C LEU A 243 -18.87 -4.36 0.45
N GLY A 244 -18.41 -3.88 1.60
CA GLY A 244 -17.32 -4.46 2.37
C GLY A 244 -17.54 -4.33 3.86
N VAL A 245 -17.00 -5.26 4.62
CA VAL A 245 -16.98 -5.24 6.08
C VAL A 245 -15.61 -5.63 6.59
N GLY A 246 -15.21 -5.09 7.74
CA GLY A 246 -13.93 -5.39 8.38
C GLY A 246 -13.93 -5.14 9.88
N LEU A 247 -12.91 -5.71 10.51
CA LEU A 247 -12.53 -5.54 11.91
C LEU A 247 -11.16 -4.87 12.01
#